data_db09a7ead9933a723587380d813fc661
#
_entry.id   db09a7ead9933a723587380d813fc661
#
_cell.length_a   1.000
_cell.length_b   1.000
_cell.length_c   1.000
_cell.angle_alpha   90.00
_cell.angle_beta   90.00
_cell.angle_gamma   90.00
#
_symmetry.space_group_name_H-M   'P 1'
#
loop_
_entity.id
_entity.type
_entity.pdbx_description
1 polymer ?
#
loop_
_entity_poly.entity_id
_entity_poly.type
_entity_poly.pdbx_seq_one_letter_code
_entity_poly.pdbx_strand_id
1 'polypeptide(L)'
;LLEINEDKVIYNGVEARNIVFCEGFGLKKNPWFNYLPLIGSKGEYLKIKAPELSQKQIIKGGLFISPLGENLFWVGATFNAHSKTNETSDAGLSWILSKLEKLVDIPFEVVYHGAQVRPTVIDRRPLLGRHPKHSNLYVFNGLGTRGVLMSPLLSYWLYEFINSEKVLPQAVAINRFETYFCNPNKNDV
;
A
#
# COMPACT_ATOMS: atom_id res chain seq x y z
N LEU A 1 -18.47 0.12 -14.11
CA LEU A 1 -17.61 0.03 -15.31
C LEU A 1 -16.85 1.34 -15.47
N LEU A 2 -15.60 1.30 -15.97
CA LEU A 2 -14.83 2.49 -16.34
C LEU A 2 -14.94 2.70 -17.85
N GLU A 3 -15.42 3.89 -18.25
CA GLU A 3 -15.44 4.34 -19.64
C GLU A 3 -14.34 5.40 -19.80
N ILE A 4 -13.56 5.29 -20.88
CA ILE A 4 -12.44 6.18 -21.16
C ILE A 4 -12.70 6.87 -22.51
N ASN A 5 -12.78 8.19 -22.49
CA ASN A 5 -12.84 9.04 -23.67
C ASN A 5 -11.58 9.91 -23.73
N GLU A 6 -11.37 10.63 -24.83
CA GLU A 6 -10.17 11.47 -25.01
C GLU A 6 -10.01 12.53 -23.89
N ASP A 7 -11.12 13.17 -23.49
CA ASP A 7 -11.11 14.31 -22.56
C ASP A 7 -11.58 13.97 -21.15
N LYS A 8 -12.17 12.78 -20.93
CA LYS A 8 -12.79 12.42 -19.65
C LYS A 8 -12.84 10.91 -19.40
N VAL A 9 -12.98 10.58 -18.15
CA VAL A 9 -13.29 9.23 -17.66
C VAL A 9 -14.62 9.23 -16.93
N ILE A 10 -15.39 8.14 -17.05
CA ILE A 10 -16.62 7.94 -16.29
C ILE A 10 -16.48 6.65 -15.50
N TYR A 11 -16.57 6.72 -14.18
CA TYR A 11 -16.51 5.57 -13.29
C TYR A 11 -17.73 5.54 -12.36
N ASN A 12 -18.54 4.49 -12.47
CA ASN A 12 -19.77 4.32 -11.71
C ASN A 12 -20.69 5.57 -11.74
N GLY A 13 -20.83 6.20 -12.92
CA GLY A 13 -21.64 7.41 -13.12
C GLY A 13 -20.97 8.71 -12.69
N VAL A 14 -19.78 8.68 -12.13
CA VAL A 14 -19.00 9.88 -11.81
C VAL A 14 -18.12 10.23 -12.99
N GLU A 15 -18.31 11.44 -13.54
CA GLU A 15 -17.48 11.99 -14.61
C GLU A 15 -16.31 12.78 -14.02
N ALA A 16 -15.09 12.54 -14.52
CA ALA A 16 -13.88 13.24 -14.12
C ALA A 16 -12.95 13.44 -15.32
N ARG A 17 -12.06 14.44 -15.23
CA ARG A 17 -11.01 14.65 -16.22
C ARG A 17 -9.94 13.55 -16.16
N ASN A 18 -9.56 13.17 -14.97
CA ASN A 18 -8.50 12.20 -14.72
C ASN A 18 -8.94 11.21 -13.63
N ILE A 19 -8.38 10.00 -13.68
CA ILE A 19 -8.49 9.02 -12.60
C ILE A 19 -7.09 8.60 -12.11
N VAL A 20 -6.93 8.49 -10.80
CA VAL A 20 -5.70 8.00 -10.16
C VAL A 20 -5.98 6.68 -9.45
N PHE A 21 -5.34 5.61 -9.87
CA PHE A 21 -5.48 4.29 -9.27
C PHE A 21 -4.57 4.14 -8.04
N CYS A 22 -5.19 4.04 -6.86
CA CYS A 22 -4.51 3.89 -5.56
C CYS A 22 -4.84 2.53 -4.90
N GLU A 23 -4.94 1.47 -5.68
CA GLU A 23 -5.56 0.18 -5.31
C GLU A 23 -4.67 -0.74 -4.47
N GLY A 24 -3.48 -0.29 -4.07
CA GLY A 24 -2.53 -1.13 -3.35
C GLY A 24 -2.18 -2.38 -4.15
N PHE A 25 -2.18 -3.56 -3.52
CA PHE A 25 -1.86 -4.81 -4.22
C PHE A 25 -2.95 -5.24 -5.22
N GLY A 26 -4.16 -4.69 -5.12
CA GLY A 26 -5.24 -4.86 -6.10
C GLY A 26 -4.87 -4.44 -7.52
N LEU A 27 -3.86 -3.58 -7.68
CA LEU A 27 -3.31 -3.16 -8.98
C LEU A 27 -2.91 -4.34 -9.89
N LYS A 28 -2.55 -5.49 -9.33
CA LYS A 28 -2.27 -6.72 -10.12
C LYS A 28 -3.47 -7.20 -10.94
N LYS A 29 -4.69 -6.82 -10.56
CA LYS A 29 -5.95 -7.13 -11.26
C LYS A 29 -6.44 -5.96 -12.11
N ASN A 30 -5.78 -4.81 -12.06
CA ASN A 30 -6.16 -3.64 -12.83
C ASN A 30 -5.80 -3.84 -14.31
N PRO A 31 -6.73 -3.69 -15.27
CA PRO A 31 -6.49 -4.00 -16.68
C PRO A 31 -5.50 -3.03 -17.37
N TRP A 32 -5.26 -1.85 -16.81
CA TRP A 32 -4.37 -0.84 -17.39
C TRP A 32 -2.97 -0.86 -16.79
N PHE A 33 -2.83 -1.18 -15.48
CA PHE A 33 -1.56 -1.08 -14.75
C PHE A 33 -1.04 -2.40 -14.18
N ASN A 34 -1.65 -3.55 -14.52
CA ASN A 34 -1.23 -4.89 -14.06
C ASN A 34 0.17 -5.29 -14.56
N TYR A 35 0.68 -4.62 -15.59
CA TYR A 35 2.04 -4.81 -16.09
C TYR A 35 3.13 -4.33 -15.12
N LEU A 36 2.78 -3.45 -14.19
CA LEU A 36 3.72 -2.94 -13.19
C LEU A 36 4.16 -4.05 -12.22
N PRO A 37 5.48 -4.17 -11.93
CA PRO A 37 6.04 -5.33 -11.24
C PRO A 37 5.83 -5.27 -9.73
N LEU A 38 4.58 -5.43 -9.27
CA LEU A 38 4.25 -5.62 -7.87
C LEU A 38 4.50 -7.08 -7.47
N ILE A 39 5.36 -7.29 -6.47
CA ILE A 39 5.65 -8.60 -5.90
C ILE A 39 4.89 -8.88 -4.60
N GLY A 40 4.39 -7.84 -3.95
CA GLY A 40 3.64 -7.91 -2.71
C GLY A 40 4.42 -8.48 -1.51
N SER A 41 3.96 -8.16 -0.31
CA SER A 41 4.42 -8.82 0.92
C SER A 41 3.31 -8.80 1.97
N LYS A 42 2.89 -9.98 2.43
CA LYS A 42 1.86 -10.10 3.46
C LYS A 42 2.36 -9.61 4.81
N GLY A 43 1.49 -8.94 5.56
CA GLY A 43 1.70 -8.58 6.95
C GLY A 43 0.44 -8.82 7.76
N GLU A 44 0.58 -9.55 8.88
CA GLU A 44 -0.48 -9.76 9.85
C GLU A 44 -0.32 -8.79 11.01
N TYR A 45 -1.43 -8.32 11.55
CA TYR A 45 -1.47 -7.34 12.62
C TYR A 45 -2.65 -7.61 13.56
N LEU A 46 -2.54 -7.11 14.78
CA LEU A 46 -3.61 -7.16 15.78
C LEU A 46 -4.17 -5.77 16.02
N LYS A 47 -5.45 -5.72 16.45
CA LYS A 47 -5.95 -4.61 17.25
C LYS A 47 -6.14 -5.14 18.65
N ILE A 48 -5.62 -4.42 19.63
CA ILE A 48 -5.74 -4.76 21.04
C ILE A 48 -6.43 -3.63 21.79
N LYS A 49 -7.10 -3.99 22.89
CA LYS A 49 -7.60 -3.05 23.89
C LYS A 49 -6.69 -3.11 25.10
N ALA A 50 -6.10 -1.98 25.51
CA ALA A 50 -5.13 -1.89 26.58
C ALA A 50 -5.30 -0.55 27.35
N PRO A 51 -6.21 -0.48 28.35
CA PRO A 51 -6.54 0.78 29.02
C PRO A 51 -5.36 1.44 29.73
N GLU A 52 -4.39 0.66 30.20
CA GLU A 52 -3.21 1.16 30.92
C GLU A 52 -2.11 1.69 30.00
N LEU A 53 -2.22 1.47 28.66
CA LEU A 53 -1.22 1.93 27.72
C LEU A 53 -1.45 3.39 27.31
N SER A 54 -0.35 4.16 27.25
CA SER A 54 -0.41 5.57 26.85
C SER A 54 -0.90 5.75 25.42
N GLN A 55 -1.91 6.61 25.22
CA GLN A 55 -2.45 7.00 23.91
C GLN A 55 -1.63 8.12 23.20
N LYS A 56 -0.55 8.60 23.82
CA LYS A 56 0.14 9.80 23.34
C LYS A 56 1.31 9.54 22.41
N GLN A 57 1.74 8.27 22.28
CA GLN A 57 2.97 7.94 21.55
C GLN A 57 2.88 6.59 20.87
N ILE A 58 3.67 6.42 19.80
CA ILE A 58 3.89 5.14 19.13
C ILE A 58 5.08 4.45 19.80
N ILE A 59 4.91 3.19 20.19
CA ILE A 59 5.98 2.34 20.72
C ILE A 59 6.57 1.54 19.56
N LYS A 60 7.91 1.51 19.48
CA LYS A 60 8.64 0.75 18.47
C LYS A 60 9.67 -0.15 19.14
N GLY A 61 9.55 -1.49 18.98
CA GLY A 61 10.49 -2.47 19.50
C GLY A 61 10.28 -3.85 18.87
N GLY A 62 10.79 -4.10 17.67
CA GLY A 62 10.49 -5.34 16.94
C GLY A 62 9.08 -5.42 16.36
N LEU A 63 8.15 -4.68 16.93
CA LEU A 63 6.80 -4.33 16.46
C LEU A 63 6.60 -2.82 16.57
N PHE A 64 5.52 -2.34 15.95
CA PHE A 64 4.93 -1.04 16.23
C PHE A 64 3.65 -1.25 17.04
N ILE A 65 3.44 -0.43 18.07
CA ILE A 65 2.17 -0.30 18.78
C ILE A 65 1.73 1.14 18.57
N SER A 66 0.63 1.35 17.84
CA SER A 66 0.14 2.66 17.47
C SER A 66 -1.25 2.88 18.04
N PRO A 67 -1.50 3.98 18.77
CA PRO A 67 -2.82 4.27 19.32
C PRO A 67 -3.84 4.54 18.20
N LEU A 68 -5.06 4.04 18.40
CA LEU A 68 -6.21 4.25 17.52
C LEU A 68 -7.31 5.10 18.18
N GLY A 69 -7.13 5.48 19.45
CA GLY A 69 -8.16 6.08 20.29
C GLY A 69 -8.92 5.04 21.11
N GLU A 70 -9.66 5.50 22.13
CA GLU A 70 -10.56 4.67 22.97
C GLU A 70 -9.88 3.42 23.58
N ASN A 71 -8.63 3.56 24.02
CA ASN A 71 -7.80 2.46 24.53
C ASN A 71 -7.52 1.34 23.53
N LEU A 72 -7.77 1.58 22.24
CA LEU A 72 -7.43 0.66 21.15
C LEU A 72 -6.06 0.98 20.56
N PHE A 73 -5.35 -0.08 20.19
CA PHE A 73 -4.03 0.02 19.55
C PHE A 73 -3.92 -0.94 18.37
N TRP A 74 -3.29 -0.46 17.31
CA TRP A 74 -2.81 -1.30 16.23
C TRP A 74 -1.43 -1.84 16.57
N VAL A 75 -1.24 -3.15 16.45
CA VAL A 75 0.02 -3.85 16.78
C VAL A 75 0.47 -4.64 15.58
N GLY A 76 1.68 -4.42 15.11
CA GLY A 76 2.18 -5.21 13.98
C GLY A 76 3.53 -4.75 13.45
N ALA A 77 3.93 -5.39 12.43
CA ALA A 77 3.29 -6.48 11.72
C ALA A 77 4.30 -7.58 11.37
N THR A 78 3.80 -8.76 11.08
CA THR A 78 4.62 -9.79 10.46
C THR A 78 5.09 -9.37 9.08
N PHE A 79 6.05 -10.08 8.53
CA PHE A 79 6.51 -9.92 7.15
C PHE A 79 6.65 -11.29 6.49
N ASN A 80 5.86 -11.53 5.42
CA ASN A 80 5.96 -12.74 4.62
C ASN A 80 5.99 -12.35 3.13
N ALA A 81 7.13 -12.59 2.49
CA ALA A 81 7.34 -12.27 1.07
C ALA A 81 6.67 -13.28 0.13
N HIS A 82 6.34 -14.48 0.61
CA HIS A 82 5.82 -15.57 -0.24
C HIS A 82 4.29 -15.59 -0.30
N SER A 83 3.61 -15.31 0.82
CA SER A 83 2.15 -15.29 0.84
C SER A 83 1.57 -14.01 0.25
N LYS A 84 0.50 -14.14 -0.54
CA LYS A 84 -0.24 -13.04 -1.19
C LYS A 84 -1.74 -13.07 -0.82
N THR A 85 -2.09 -13.76 0.26
CA THR A 85 -3.48 -13.82 0.76
C THR A 85 -3.70 -12.82 1.89
N ASN A 86 -4.96 -12.44 2.10
CA ASN A 86 -5.38 -11.64 3.25
C ASN A 86 -5.87 -12.52 4.43
N GLU A 87 -5.59 -13.81 4.38
CA GLU A 87 -5.91 -14.75 5.44
C GLU A 87 -4.92 -14.62 6.59
N THR A 88 -5.41 -14.74 7.81
CA THR A 88 -4.60 -14.78 9.02
C THR A 88 -4.07 -16.19 9.29
N SER A 89 -3.05 -16.30 10.15
CA SER A 89 -2.48 -17.60 10.54
C SER A 89 -2.19 -17.66 12.04
N ASP A 90 -2.30 -18.85 12.65
CA ASP A 90 -1.95 -19.06 14.05
C ASP A 90 -0.46 -18.77 14.31
N ALA A 91 0.39 -19.05 13.35
CA ALA A 91 1.81 -18.71 13.43
C ALA A 91 2.05 -17.20 13.47
N GLY A 92 1.29 -16.42 12.65
CA GLY A 92 1.34 -14.97 12.66
C GLY A 92 0.84 -14.38 13.98
N LEU A 93 -0.28 -14.90 14.49
CA LEU A 93 -0.82 -14.52 15.80
C LEU A 93 0.20 -14.77 16.92
N SER A 94 0.71 -16.00 17.02
CA SER A 94 1.67 -16.41 18.05
C SER A 94 2.94 -15.56 17.98
N TRP A 95 3.44 -15.27 16.79
CA TRP A 95 4.62 -14.43 16.60
C TRP A 95 4.38 -13.00 17.12
N ILE A 96 3.25 -12.38 16.79
CA ILE A 96 2.93 -11.02 17.24
C ILE A 96 2.79 -10.98 18.76
N LEU A 97 2.05 -11.93 19.35
CA LEU A 97 1.85 -12.02 20.80
C LEU A 97 3.19 -12.18 21.52
N SER A 98 4.05 -13.09 21.07
CA SER A 98 5.37 -13.31 21.67
C SER A 98 6.29 -12.07 21.66
N LYS A 99 6.08 -11.15 20.71
CA LYS A 99 6.82 -9.89 20.64
C LYS A 99 6.15 -8.80 21.48
N LEU A 100 4.81 -8.78 21.50
CA LEU A 100 4.03 -7.81 22.26
C LEU A 100 4.27 -7.97 23.76
N GLU A 101 4.18 -9.20 24.29
CA GLU A 101 4.41 -9.54 25.70
C GLU A 101 5.82 -9.17 26.19
N LYS A 102 6.80 -9.07 25.27
CA LYS A 102 8.15 -8.59 25.60
C LYS A 102 8.27 -7.05 25.61
N LEU A 103 7.32 -6.35 25.03
CA LEU A 103 7.36 -4.90 24.92
C LEU A 103 6.51 -4.18 25.96
N VAL A 104 5.45 -4.84 26.44
CA VAL A 104 4.52 -4.27 27.40
C VAL A 104 4.19 -5.28 28.50
N ASP A 105 4.31 -4.85 29.75
CA ASP A 105 3.99 -5.63 30.95
C ASP A 105 2.68 -5.11 31.56
N ILE A 106 1.62 -5.15 30.75
CA ILE A 106 0.26 -4.71 31.13
C ILE A 106 -0.79 -5.65 30.55
N PRO A 107 -1.96 -5.78 31.16
CA PRO A 107 -3.05 -6.57 30.59
C PRO A 107 -3.56 -5.96 29.29
N PHE A 108 -3.86 -6.79 28.33
CA PHE A 108 -4.49 -6.42 27.07
C PHE A 108 -5.44 -7.52 26.57
N GLU A 109 -6.40 -7.13 25.76
CA GLU A 109 -7.33 -8.02 25.05
C GLU A 109 -7.12 -7.91 23.55
N VAL A 110 -7.01 -9.03 22.84
CA VAL A 110 -6.98 -9.05 21.37
C VAL A 110 -8.40 -8.96 20.86
N VAL A 111 -8.75 -7.84 20.23
CA VAL A 111 -10.10 -7.59 19.70
C VAL A 111 -10.21 -7.85 18.19
N TYR A 112 -9.07 -7.93 17.47
CA TYR A 112 -9.06 -8.22 16.04
C TYR A 112 -7.70 -8.76 15.59
N HIS A 113 -7.72 -9.73 14.67
CA HIS A 113 -6.56 -10.22 13.95
C HIS A 113 -6.81 -10.09 12.44
N GLY A 114 -5.92 -9.42 11.73
CA GLY A 114 -6.06 -9.16 10.30
C GLY A 114 -4.77 -9.36 9.53
N ALA A 115 -4.90 -9.53 8.22
CA ALA A 115 -3.79 -9.64 7.29
C ALA A 115 -4.03 -8.80 6.04
N GLN A 116 -2.95 -8.23 5.50
CA GLN A 116 -2.99 -7.43 4.27
C GLN A 116 -1.72 -7.65 3.45
N VAL A 117 -1.85 -7.57 2.12
CA VAL A 117 -0.70 -7.61 1.22
C VAL A 117 -0.26 -6.19 0.88
N ARG A 118 0.97 -5.84 1.27
CA ARG A 118 1.58 -4.55 0.95
C ARG A 118 1.94 -4.50 -0.53
N PRO A 119 1.70 -3.39 -1.22
CA PRO A 119 2.09 -3.21 -2.61
C PRO A 119 3.61 -2.96 -2.71
N THR A 120 4.40 -4.00 -2.60
CA THR A 120 5.85 -3.94 -2.74
C THR A 120 6.24 -4.09 -4.20
N VAL A 121 7.10 -3.23 -4.70
CA VAL A 121 7.64 -3.26 -6.07
C VAL A 121 8.97 -4.00 -6.07
N ILE A 122 9.34 -4.63 -7.17
CA ILE A 122 10.59 -5.39 -7.30
C ILE A 122 11.84 -4.56 -6.94
N ASP A 123 11.85 -3.28 -7.29
CA ASP A 123 12.94 -2.33 -6.99
C ASP A 123 12.73 -1.56 -5.67
N ARG A 124 11.67 -1.85 -4.92
CA ARG A 124 11.28 -1.22 -3.64
C ARG A 124 11.08 0.30 -3.72
N ARG A 125 10.74 0.82 -4.90
CA ARG A 125 10.46 2.24 -5.15
C ARG A 125 8.99 2.44 -5.50
N PRO A 126 8.37 3.58 -5.13
CA PRO A 126 6.99 3.89 -5.48
C PRO A 126 6.72 3.90 -6.98
N LEU A 127 5.45 3.82 -7.35
CA LEU A 127 4.95 3.84 -8.72
C LEU A 127 4.04 5.06 -8.91
N LEU A 128 4.55 6.09 -9.58
CA LEU A 128 3.81 7.29 -9.92
C LEU A 128 3.87 7.51 -11.43
N GLY A 129 2.77 7.92 -12.04
CA GLY A 129 2.81 8.34 -13.43
C GLY A 129 1.52 8.15 -14.19
N ARG A 130 1.59 8.50 -15.46
CA ARG A 130 0.51 8.42 -16.45
C ARG A 130 0.63 7.15 -17.26
N HIS A 131 -0.49 6.55 -17.60
CA HIS A 131 -0.54 5.37 -18.47
C HIS A 131 0.04 5.69 -19.87
N PRO A 132 0.87 4.81 -20.47
CA PRO A 132 1.54 5.11 -21.74
C PRO A 132 0.61 5.43 -22.92
N LYS A 133 -0.61 4.88 -22.95
CA LYS A 133 -1.59 5.05 -24.03
C LYS A 133 -2.82 5.88 -23.68
N HIS A 134 -3.06 6.18 -22.39
CA HIS A 134 -4.25 6.89 -21.92
C HIS A 134 -3.83 8.09 -21.08
N SER A 135 -4.02 9.28 -21.63
CA SER A 135 -3.57 10.55 -21.05
C SER A 135 -4.24 10.90 -19.73
N ASN A 136 -5.41 10.37 -19.46
CA ASN A 136 -6.26 10.63 -18.31
C ASN A 136 -6.22 9.53 -17.23
N LEU A 137 -5.40 8.47 -17.42
CA LEU A 137 -5.20 7.42 -16.42
C LEU A 137 -3.85 7.58 -15.72
N TYR A 138 -3.89 7.62 -14.38
CA TYR A 138 -2.71 7.76 -13.54
C TYR A 138 -2.66 6.68 -12.48
N VAL A 139 -1.46 6.42 -11.98
CA VAL A 139 -1.24 5.48 -10.86
C VAL A 139 -0.46 6.15 -9.73
N PHE A 140 -0.87 5.85 -8.50
CA PHE A 140 -0.18 6.16 -7.26
C PHE A 140 -0.13 4.90 -6.41
N ASN A 141 0.98 4.18 -6.44
CA ASN A 141 1.07 2.85 -5.83
C ASN A 141 2.51 2.50 -5.42
N GLY A 142 2.75 1.25 -5.05
CA GLY A 142 4.09 0.74 -4.78
C GLY A 142 4.72 1.24 -3.49
N LEU A 143 3.92 1.75 -2.53
CA LEU A 143 4.42 2.39 -1.31
C LEU A 143 5.04 1.41 -0.29
N GLY A 144 4.78 0.11 -0.44
CA GLY A 144 5.35 -0.95 0.40
C GLY A 144 5.07 -0.73 1.88
N THR A 145 6.13 -0.74 2.70
CA THR A 145 6.03 -0.58 4.16
C THR A 145 6.17 0.87 4.66
N ARG A 146 6.45 1.82 3.78
CA ARG A 146 6.75 3.22 4.13
C ARG A 146 5.72 4.21 3.60
N GLY A 147 4.52 3.74 3.25
CA GLY A 147 3.47 4.53 2.61
C GLY A 147 3.11 5.80 3.39
N VAL A 148 2.85 5.68 4.68
CA VAL A 148 2.48 6.82 5.53
C VAL A 148 3.54 7.92 5.54
N LEU A 149 4.82 7.55 5.57
CA LEU A 149 5.92 8.52 5.55
C LEU A 149 6.09 9.21 4.20
N MET A 150 5.93 8.45 3.11
CA MET A 150 6.26 8.96 1.76
C MET A 150 5.08 9.62 1.06
N SER A 151 3.84 9.22 1.36
CA SER A 151 2.66 9.65 0.60
C SER A 151 2.45 11.16 0.54
N PRO A 152 2.72 11.98 1.58
CA PRO A 152 2.54 13.43 1.47
C PRO A 152 3.39 14.07 0.37
N LEU A 153 4.68 13.71 0.29
CA LEU A 153 5.57 14.24 -0.75
C LEU A 153 5.23 13.67 -2.13
N LEU A 154 4.96 12.36 -2.20
CA LEU A 154 4.69 11.69 -3.47
C LEU A 154 3.35 12.14 -4.08
N SER A 155 2.33 12.40 -3.27
CA SER A 155 1.05 12.95 -3.75
C SER A 155 1.20 14.36 -4.29
N TYR A 156 2.03 15.19 -3.65
CA TYR A 156 2.38 16.50 -4.16
C TYR A 156 3.10 16.41 -5.52
N TRP A 157 4.07 15.53 -5.69
CA TRP A 157 4.76 15.33 -6.97
C TRP A 157 3.81 14.86 -8.07
N LEU A 158 2.88 13.94 -7.75
CA LEU A 158 1.90 13.48 -8.74
C LEU A 158 0.91 14.59 -9.09
N TYR A 159 0.48 15.40 -8.11
CA TYR A 159 -0.38 16.56 -8.34
C TYR A 159 0.28 17.59 -9.30
N GLU A 160 1.54 17.93 -9.07
CA GLU A 160 2.32 18.82 -9.95
C GLU A 160 2.48 18.23 -11.36
N PHE A 161 2.70 16.91 -11.45
CA PHE A 161 2.80 16.23 -12.74
C PHE A 161 1.49 16.25 -13.53
N ILE A 162 0.34 16.07 -12.86
CA ILE A 162 -0.98 16.09 -13.51
C ILE A 162 -1.37 17.49 -13.96
N ASN A 163 -1.09 18.53 -13.16
CA ASN A 163 -1.64 19.88 -13.41
C ASN A 163 -0.64 20.84 -14.08
N SER A 164 0.66 20.61 -13.94
CA SER A 164 1.71 21.50 -14.40
C SER A 164 2.75 20.82 -15.29
N GLU A 165 2.51 19.55 -15.66
CA GLU A 165 3.43 18.71 -16.46
C GLU A 165 4.86 18.63 -15.90
N LYS A 166 5.04 18.90 -14.60
CA LYS A 166 6.33 18.86 -13.94
C LYS A 166 6.86 17.44 -13.91
N VAL A 167 8.05 17.23 -14.43
CA VAL A 167 8.66 15.91 -14.57
C VAL A 167 8.77 15.20 -13.22
N LEU A 168 8.28 13.96 -13.14
CA LEU A 168 8.46 13.11 -11.96
C LEU A 168 9.93 12.68 -11.83
N PRO A 169 10.47 12.60 -10.59
CA PRO A 169 11.78 11.99 -10.38
C PRO A 169 11.81 10.56 -10.94
N GLN A 170 12.86 10.22 -11.68
CA GLN A 170 13.01 8.90 -12.32
C GLN A 170 12.87 7.74 -11.33
N ALA A 171 13.29 7.95 -10.08
CA ALA A 171 13.20 6.95 -9.02
C ALA A 171 11.77 6.47 -8.71
N VAL A 172 10.75 7.27 -9.04
CA VAL A 172 9.33 6.95 -8.75
C VAL A 172 8.48 6.86 -10.00
N ALA A 173 8.94 7.39 -11.13
CA ALA A 173 8.20 7.41 -12.39
C ALA A 173 8.04 6.00 -12.97
N ILE A 174 6.82 5.66 -13.42
CA ILE A 174 6.52 4.31 -13.96
C ILE A 174 7.16 4.04 -15.31
N ASN A 175 7.60 5.06 -16.05
CA ASN A 175 8.29 4.89 -17.34
C ASN A 175 9.58 4.07 -17.22
N ARG A 176 10.19 3.94 -16.02
CA ARG A 176 11.31 3.03 -15.77
C ARG A 176 10.95 1.55 -15.98
N PHE A 177 9.66 1.24 -16.09
CA PHE A 177 9.12 -0.08 -16.39
C PHE A 177 8.44 -0.17 -17.75
N GLU A 178 8.77 0.71 -18.68
CA GLU A 178 8.19 0.72 -20.04
C GLU A 178 8.40 -0.61 -20.78
N THR A 179 9.52 -1.27 -20.57
CA THR A 179 9.80 -2.60 -21.15
C THR A 179 8.80 -3.68 -20.71
N TYR A 180 8.22 -3.56 -19.51
CA TYR A 180 7.17 -4.47 -19.02
C TYR A 180 5.84 -4.21 -19.72
N PHE A 181 5.56 -2.98 -20.08
CA PHE A 181 4.37 -2.61 -20.85
C PHE A 181 4.45 -3.16 -22.29
N CYS A 182 5.62 -3.08 -22.92
CA CYS A 182 5.83 -3.54 -24.30
C CYS A 182 5.93 -5.08 -24.39
N ASN A 183 6.30 -5.78 -23.31
CA ASN A 183 6.50 -7.23 -23.26
C ASN A 183 5.80 -7.86 -22.04
N PRO A 184 4.48 -8.04 -22.07
CA PRO A 184 3.71 -8.52 -20.92
C PRO A 184 4.09 -9.93 -20.42
N ASN A 185 4.75 -10.75 -21.25
CA ASN A 185 5.23 -12.09 -20.87
C ASN A 185 6.43 -12.09 -19.89
N LYS A 186 6.97 -10.92 -19.51
CA LYS A 186 8.01 -10.80 -18.46
C LYS A 186 7.45 -10.66 -17.05
N ASN A 187 6.13 -10.73 -16.88
CA ASN A 187 5.45 -10.46 -15.60
C ASN A 187 5.25 -11.67 -14.68
N ASP A 188 5.68 -12.86 -15.10
CA ASP A 188 5.63 -14.09 -14.30
C ASP A 188 6.89 -14.21 -13.43
N VAL A 189 6.97 -13.34 -12.39
CA VAL A 189 7.95 -13.44 -11.29
C VAL A 189 7.22 -13.45 -9.94
#